data_520afd1d26f6867f0f387f21ab80c21f
#
_entry.id   520afd1d26f6867f0f387f21ab80c21f
#
_cell.length_a   1.000
_cell.length_b   1.000
_cell.length_c   1.000
_cell.angle_alpha   90.00
_cell.angle_beta   90.00
_cell.angle_gamma   90.00
#
_symmetry.space_group_name_H-M   'P 1'
#
loop_
_entity.id
_entity.type
_entity.pdbx_description
1 polymer ?
#
loop_
_entity_poly.entity_id
_entity_poly.type
_entity_poly.pdbx_seq_one_letter_code
_entity_poly.pdbx_strand_id
1 'polypeptide(L)'
;HTGIRRQRQMCIRDSLISFIAMCVAIPIGLFSAIYLAEFASPRTRDFVKPTLEILAGIPTVVYGYFAALTAAPFFREIGFSLGLDVSSESALAAGAVMGIMIIPFISSLSDDVIRAVPQSLRDGSMGLGATKAETIYNVVLPAAIPGLVGAVLLAVSRAIGETMIVVMAAGLSASLTVNPLESVT
;
A
#
# COMPACT_ATOMS: atom_id res chain seq x y z
N HIS A 1 13.61 -0.64 33.36
CA HIS A 1 13.61 -1.85 32.48
C HIS A 1 12.27 -2.08 31.76
N THR A 2 11.13 -1.60 32.28
CA THR A 2 9.80 -1.79 31.65
C THR A 2 9.56 -0.87 30.44
N GLY A 3 10.08 0.34 30.41
CA GLY A 3 9.93 1.28 29.30
C GLY A 3 10.60 0.82 28.00
N ILE A 4 11.81 0.29 28.10
CA ILE A 4 12.58 -0.22 26.95
C ILE A 4 11.90 -1.45 26.32
N ARG A 5 11.30 -2.31 27.13
CA ARG A 5 10.54 -3.47 26.64
C ARG A 5 9.29 -3.03 25.87
N ARG A 6 8.51 -2.07 26.38
CA ARG A 6 7.31 -1.54 25.71
C ARG A 6 7.66 -0.87 24.38
N GLN A 7 8.74 -0.09 24.34
CA GLN A 7 9.19 0.57 23.12
C GLN A 7 9.62 -0.44 22.04
N ARG A 8 10.30 -1.51 22.44
CA ARG A 8 10.69 -2.60 21.53
C ARG A 8 9.48 -3.36 21.00
N GLN A 9 8.46 -3.58 21.82
CA GLN A 9 7.20 -4.23 21.43
C GLN A 9 6.41 -3.40 20.42
N MET A 10 6.32 -2.09 20.63
CA MET A 10 5.67 -1.18 19.66
C MET A 10 6.36 -1.22 18.31
N CYS A 11 7.70 -1.18 18.26
CA CYS A 11 8.45 -1.24 17.00
C CYS A 11 8.21 -2.56 16.22
N ILE A 12 8.14 -3.70 16.91
CA ILE A 12 7.89 -5.00 16.27
C ILE A 12 6.47 -5.03 15.69
N ARG A 13 5.48 -4.56 16.43
CA ARG A 13 4.10 -4.46 15.98
C ARG A 13 3.96 -3.56 14.75
N ASP A 14 4.52 -2.37 14.82
CA ASP A 14 4.43 -1.40 13.73
C ASP A 14 5.14 -1.92 12.47
N SER A 15 6.26 -2.64 12.64
CA SER A 15 6.95 -3.31 11.52
C SER A 15 6.10 -4.42 10.90
N LEU A 16 5.41 -5.22 11.71
CA LEU A 16 4.53 -6.28 11.22
C LEU A 16 3.35 -5.71 10.44
N ILE A 17 2.67 -4.70 10.99
CA ILE A 17 1.54 -4.02 10.34
C ILE A 17 1.99 -3.35 9.03
N SER A 18 3.12 -2.64 9.06
CA SER A 18 3.71 -2.01 7.86
C SER A 18 4.08 -3.05 6.80
N PHE A 19 4.62 -4.19 7.19
CA PHE A 19 4.95 -5.28 6.26
C PHE A 19 3.69 -5.83 5.57
N ILE A 20 2.62 -6.11 6.34
CA ILE A 20 1.33 -6.56 5.78
C ILE A 20 0.76 -5.50 4.83
N ALA A 21 0.78 -4.23 5.25
CA ALA A 21 0.30 -3.13 4.42
C ALA A 21 1.06 -3.03 3.08
N MET A 22 2.39 -3.17 3.11
CA MET A 22 3.21 -3.11 1.89
C MET A 22 3.03 -4.33 0.99
N CYS A 23 2.81 -5.53 1.55
CA CYS A 23 2.48 -6.73 0.77
C CYS A 23 1.19 -6.56 -0.04
N VAL A 24 0.25 -5.77 0.44
CA VAL A 24 -1.00 -5.44 -0.27
C VAL A 24 -0.79 -4.26 -1.21
N ALA A 25 -0.19 -3.18 -0.71
CA ALA A 25 -0.13 -1.90 -1.42
C ALA A 25 0.84 -1.91 -2.61
N ILE A 26 2.00 -2.57 -2.52
CA ILE A 26 2.99 -2.57 -3.61
C ILE A 26 2.43 -3.24 -4.87
N PRO A 27 1.97 -4.50 -4.85
CA PRO A 27 1.52 -5.14 -6.07
C PRO A 27 0.32 -4.41 -6.69
N ILE A 28 -0.69 -4.10 -5.89
CA ILE A 28 -1.91 -3.44 -6.39
C ILE A 28 -1.58 -2.03 -6.90
N GLY A 29 -0.80 -1.25 -6.17
CA GLY A 29 -0.41 0.11 -6.55
C GLY A 29 0.43 0.15 -7.82
N LEU A 30 1.42 -0.75 -7.98
CA LEU A 30 2.24 -0.83 -9.18
C LEU A 30 1.46 -1.29 -10.41
N PHE A 31 0.61 -2.33 -10.28
CA PHE A 31 -0.23 -2.77 -11.40
C PHE A 31 -1.22 -1.68 -11.82
N SER A 32 -1.82 -0.98 -10.86
CA SER A 32 -2.69 0.17 -11.13
C SER A 32 -1.94 1.29 -11.86
N ALA A 33 -0.72 1.61 -11.43
CA ALA A 33 0.12 2.62 -12.07
C ALA A 33 0.49 2.26 -13.51
N ILE A 34 0.91 1.02 -13.76
CA ILE A 34 1.25 0.53 -15.11
C ILE A 34 0.01 0.61 -16.02
N TYR A 35 -1.14 0.18 -15.51
CA TYR A 35 -2.39 0.27 -16.26
C TYR A 35 -2.72 1.73 -16.60
N LEU A 36 -2.62 2.62 -15.62
CA LEU A 36 -2.96 4.03 -15.77
C LEU A 36 -2.00 4.76 -16.73
N ALA A 37 -0.69 4.46 -16.63
CA ALA A 37 0.33 5.08 -17.46
C ALA A 37 0.26 4.65 -18.92
N GLU A 38 0.01 3.36 -19.18
CA GLU A 38 0.23 2.75 -20.49
C GLU A 38 -1.05 2.31 -21.23
N PHE A 39 -2.10 1.94 -20.49
CA PHE A 39 -3.30 1.33 -21.08
C PHE A 39 -4.56 2.18 -20.93
N ALA A 40 -4.62 3.05 -19.93
CA ALA A 40 -5.81 3.86 -19.69
C ALA A 40 -6.02 4.90 -20.79
N SER A 41 -7.29 5.11 -21.15
CA SER A 41 -7.66 6.19 -22.04
C SER A 41 -7.39 7.56 -21.37
N PRO A 42 -7.15 8.63 -22.14
CA PRO A 42 -6.96 9.96 -21.56
C PRO A 42 -8.10 10.37 -20.62
N ARG A 43 -9.35 10.10 -21.00
CA ARG A 43 -10.54 10.42 -20.19
C ARG A 43 -10.55 9.65 -18.85
N THR A 44 -10.23 8.36 -18.90
CA THR A 44 -10.16 7.53 -17.68
C THR A 44 -9.10 8.05 -16.74
N ARG A 45 -7.94 8.40 -17.26
CA ARG A 45 -6.83 8.91 -16.49
C ARG A 45 -7.14 10.27 -15.87
N ASP A 46 -7.71 11.19 -16.64
CA ASP A 46 -8.06 12.53 -16.18
C ASP A 46 -9.07 12.51 -15.03
N PHE A 47 -9.85 11.44 -14.92
CA PHE A 47 -10.76 11.21 -13.79
C PHE A 47 -10.11 10.45 -12.63
N VAL A 48 -9.40 9.37 -12.93
CA VAL A 48 -8.84 8.46 -11.91
C VAL A 48 -7.67 9.12 -11.16
N LYS A 49 -6.77 9.84 -11.85
CA LYS A 49 -5.60 10.44 -11.20
C LYS A 49 -5.98 11.46 -10.13
N PRO A 50 -6.83 12.46 -10.37
CA PRO A 50 -7.28 13.37 -9.30
C PRO A 50 -8.00 12.63 -8.17
N THR A 51 -8.75 11.58 -8.49
CA THR A 51 -9.44 10.77 -7.47
C THR A 51 -8.44 10.06 -6.56
N LEU A 52 -7.36 9.49 -7.11
CA LEU A 52 -6.28 8.88 -6.31
C LEU A 52 -5.58 9.91 -5.43
N GLU A 53 -5.35 11.12 -5.94
CA GLU A 53 -4.72 12.21 -5.19
C GLU A 53 -5.61 12.70 -4.03
N ILE A 54 -6.92 12.82 -4.25
CA ILE A 54 -7.89 13.14 -3.20
C ILE A 54 -7.90 12.05 -2.13
N LEU A 55 -7.96 10.77 -2.55
CA LEU A 55 -7.91 9.63 -1.62
C LEU A 55 -6.62 9.62 -0.80
N ALA A 56 -5.48 9.90 -1.41
CA ALA A 56 -4.20 9.98 -0.70
C ALA A 56 -4.14 11.15 0.29
N GLY A 57 -4.96 12.19 0.10
CA GLY A 57 -5.07 13.37 0.96
C GLY A 57 -6.07 13.24 2.11
N ILE A 58 -6.87 12.17 2.18
CA ILE A 58 -7.82 11.95 3.28
C ILE A 58 -7.07 11.83 4.61
N PRO A 59 -7.52 12.52 5.69
CA PRO A 59 -6.91 12.40 7.02
C PRO A 59 -6.88 10.96 7.52
N THR A 60 -5.74 10.51 8.01
CA THR A 60 -5.51 9.12 8.46
C THR A 60 -6.43 8.68 9.59
N VAL A 61 -6.92 9.64 10.40
CA VAL A 61 -7.92 9.40 11.45
C VAL A 61 -9.22 8.81 10.88
N VAL A 62 -9.63 9.25 9.68
CA VAL A 62 -10.85 8.73 9.01
C VAL A 62 -10.65 7.26 8.64
N TYR A 63 -9.48 6.92 8.11
CA TYR A 63 -9.12 5.53 7.81
C TYR A 63 -9.03 4.68 9.08
N GLY A 64 -8.48 5.22 10.17
CA GLY A 64 -8.41 4.55 11.46
C GLY A 64 -9.80 4.25 12.05
N TYR A 65 -10.71 5.22 11.96
CA TYR A 65 -12.10 5.04 12.40
C TYR A 65 -12.84 3.99 11.55
N PHE A 66 -12.68 4.06 10.23
CA PHE A 66 -13.21 3.04 9.32
C PHE A 66 -12.64 1.65 9.62
N ALA A 67 -11.34 1.57 9.89
CA ALA A 67 -10.67 0.33 10.25
C ALA A 67 -11.30 -0.29 11.51
N ALA A 68 -11.48 0.50 12.56
CA ALA A 68 -12.00 0.03 13.84
C ALA A 68 -13.47 -0.41 13.76
N LEU A 69 -14.32 0.34 13.05
CA LEU A 69 -15.77 0.10 13.05
C LEU A 69 -16.26 -0.83 11.96
N THR A 70 -15.58 -0.88 10.82
CA THR A 70 -16.07 -1.62 9.65
C THR A 70 -15.12 -2.74 9.26
N ALA A 71 -13.83 -2.45 9.10
CA ALA A 71 -12.88 -3.45 8.62
C ALA A 71 -12.60 -4.52 9.68
N ALA A 72 -12.40 -4.13 10.94
CA ALA A 72 -12.10 -5.08 12.01
C ALA A 72 -13.23 -6.12 12.24
N PRO A 73 -14.51 -5.75 12.36
CA PRO A 73 -15.61 -6.72 12.44
C PRO A 73 -15.70 -7.62 11.19
N PHE A 74 -15.51 -7.05 10.00
CA PHE A 74 -15.55 -7.79 8.74
C PHE A 74 -14.46 -8.88 8.68
N PHE A 75 -13.23 -8.56 9.04
CA PHE A 75 -12.14 -9.54 9.09
C PHE A 75 -12.38 -10.61 10.16
N ARG A 76 -13.02 -10.24 11.28
CA ARG A 76 -13.41 -11.19 12.31
C ARG A 76 -14.46 -12.19 11.81
N GLU A 77 -15.50 -11.73 11.11
CA GLU A 77 -16.54 -12.60 10.56
C GLU A 77 -15.98 -13.57 9.52
N ILE A 78 -15.11 -13.09 8.61
CA ILE A 78 -14.43 -13.94 7.65
C ILE A 78 -13.53 -14.97 8.37
N GLY A 79 -12.76 -14.55 9.36
CA GLY A 79 -11.92 -15.44 10.14
C GLY A 79 -12.74 -16.54 10.82
N PHE A 80 -13.85 -16.17 11.43
CA PHE A 80 -14.76 -17.11 12.08
C PHE A 80 -15.34 -18.13 11.09
N SER A 81 -15.71 -17.69 9.88
CA SER A 81 -16.22 -18.58 8.82
C SER A 81 -15.16 -19.56 8.30
N LEU A 82 -13.88 -19.22 8.42
CA LEU A 82 -12.74 -20.06 8.04
C LEU A 82 -12.20 -20.91 9.19
N GLY A 83 -12.84 -20.86 10.37
CA GLY A 83 -12.40 -21.57 11.59
C GLY A 83 -11.12 -21.00 12.22
N LEU A 84 -10.80 -19.75 11.93
CA LEU A 84 -9.66 -19.01 12.48
C LEU A 84 -10.16 -18.05 13.57
N ASP A 85 -9.51 -18.08 14.73
CA ASP A 85 -9.83 -17.16 15.83
C ASP A 85 -9.13 -15.81 15.58
N VAL A 86 -9.81 -14.92 14.83
CA VAL A 86 -9.32 -13.59 14.49
C VAL A 86 -9.90 -12.59 15.48
N SER A 87 -9.02 -11.93 16.22
CA SER A 87 -9.46 -10.85 17.11
C SER A 87 -9.86 -9.60 16.31
N SER A 88 -10.81 -8.82 16.84
CA SER A 88 -11.26 -7.56 16.22
C SER A 88 -10.14 -6.51 16.13
N GLU A 89 -9.15 -6.58 17.00
CA GLU A 89 -8.00 -5.69 17.06
C GLU A 89 -6.73 -6.39 16.51
N SER A 90 -6.84 -6.96 15.30
CA SER A 90 -5.75 -7.73 14.70
C SER A 90 -4.80 -6.87 13.87
N ALA A 91 -3.52 -7.22 13.87
CA ALA A 91 -2.51 -6.59 13.01
C ALA A 91 -2.86 -6.75 11.52
N LEU A 92 -3.58 -7.81 11.15
CA LEU A 92 -4.04 -8.06 9.79
C LEU A 92 -5.07 -7.02 9.34
N ALA A 93 -6.08 -6.72 10.17
CA ALA A 93 -7.09 -5.71 9.84
C ALA A 93 -6.46 -4.31 9.71
N ALA A 94 -5.62 -3.94 10.67
CA ALA A 94 -4.89 -2.67 10.63
C ALA A 94 -3.98 -2.57 9.40
N GLY A 95 -3.22 -3.62 9.11
CA GLY A 95 -2.32 -3.68 7.95
C GLY A 95 -3.04 -3.64 6.60
N ALA A 96 -4.18 -4.34 6.49
CA ALA A 96 -4.98 -4.32 5.27
C ALA A 96 -5.56 -2.92 4.98
N VAL A 97 -6.13 -2.25 5.99
CA VAL A 97 -6.66 -0.89 5.82
C VAL A 97 -5.54 0.11 5.53
N MET A 98 -4.40 0.01 6.21
CA MET A 98 -3.22 0.81 5.92
C MET A 98 -2.75 0.56 4.48
N GLY A 99 -2.75 -0.69 4.01
CA GLY A 99 -2.42 -1.04 2.64
C GLY A 99 -3.34 -0.34 1.63
N ILE A 100 -4.66 -0.38 1.86
CA ILE A 100 -5.65 0.29 1.00
C ILE A 100 -5.39 1.80 0.94
N MET A 101 -5.06 2.44 2.06
CA MET A 101 -4.73 3.87 2.12
C MET A 101 -3.45 4.20 1.33
N ILE A 102 -2.48 3.31 1.30
CA ILE A 102 -1.18 3.53 0.63
C ILE A 102 -1.27 3.25 -0.88
N ILE A 103 -2.21 2.42 -1.34
CA ILE A 103 -2.40 2.11 -2.78
C ILE A 103 -2.47 3.37 -3.65
N PRO A 104 -3.33 4.37 -3.37
CA PRO A 104 -3.42 5.58 -4.18
C PRO A 104 -2.09 6.34 -4.26
N PHE A 105 -1.35 6.37 -3.15
CA PHE A 105 -0.06 7.05 -3.06
C PHE A 105 0.99 6.38 -3.96
N ILE A 106 1.14 5.05 -3.86
CA ILE A 106 2.06 4.29 -4.74
C ILE A 106 1.63 4.42 -6.20
N SER A 107 0.33 4.28 -6.48
CA SER A 107 -0.19 4.33 -7.84
C SER A 107 0.08 5.68 -8.51
N SER A 108 -0.19 6.78 -7.82
CA SER A 108 0.04 8.13 -8.36
C SER A 108 1.52 8.42 -8.60
N LEU A 109 2.40 8.15 -7.63
CA LEU A 109 3.84 8.38 -7.80
C LEU A 109 4.44 7.49 -8.87
N SER A 110 4.03 6.22 -8.95
CA SER A 110 4.55 5.28 -9.95
C SER A 110 4.06 5.61 -11.35
N ASP A 111 2.82 6.11 -11.52
CA ASP A 111 2.32 6.61 -12.80
C ASP A 111 3.19 7.78 -13.32
N ASP A 112 3.53 8.73 -12.45
CA ASP A 112 4.39 9.85 -12.81
C ASP A 112 5.80 9.41 -13.23
N VAL A 113 6.38 8.46 -12.51
CA VAL A 113 7.70 7.89 -12.83
C VAL A 113 7.71 7.16 -14.17
N ILE A 114 6.70 6.31 -14.43
CA ILE A 114 6.59 5.57 -15.70
C ILE A 114 6.46 6.54 -16.88
N ARG A 115 5.72 7.62 -16.71
CA ARG A 115 5.55 8.64 -17.75
C ARG A 115 6.73 9.53 -17.94
N ALA A 116 7.58 9.71 -16.94
CA ALA A 116 8.82 10.47 -17.05
C ALA A 116 9.83 9.80 -17.99
N VAL A 117 9.66 8.51 -18.36
CA VAL A 117 10.50 7.83 -19.34
C VAL A 117 10.35 8.50 -20.72
N PRO A 118 11.46 8.94 -21.36
CA PRO A 118 11.44 9.66 -22.61
C PRO A 118 10.72 8.92 -23.73
N GLN A 119 9.89 9.65 -24.50
CA GLN A 119 9.13 9.09 -25.61
C GLN A 119 10.04 8.53 -26.71
N SER A 120 11.24 9.10 -26.90
CA SER A 120 12.22 8.63 -27.87
C SER A 120 12.66 7.16 -27.65
N LEU A 121 12.69 6.69 -26.41
CA LEU A 121 12.98 5.28 -26.10
C LEU A 121 11.83 4.37 -26.52
N ARG A 122 10.59 4.81 -26.35
CA ARG A 122 9.38 4.10 -26.77
C ARG A 122 9.30 4.01 -28.29
N ASP A 123 9.47 5.13 -28.95
CA ASP A 123 9.42 5.23 -30.42
C ASP A 123 10.57 4.43 -31.06
N GLY A 124 11.76 4.47 -30.48
CA GLY A 124 12.89 3.66 -30.92
C GLY A 124 12.63 2.15 -30.85
N SER A 125 12.06 1.68 -29.74
CA SER A 125 11.69 0.28 -29.58
C SER A 125 10.63 -0.17 -30.59
N MET A 126 9.57 0.64 -30.74
CA MET A 126 8.51 0.37 -31.73
C MET A 126 9.03 0.44 -33.16
N GLY A 127 9.98 1.36 -33.45
CA GLY A 127 10.64 1.46 -34.74
C GLY A 127 11.47 0.24 -35.12
N LEU A 128 11.96 -0.53 -34.13
CA LEU A 128 12.62 -1.81 -34.31
C LEU A 128 11.64 -2.99 -34.47
N GLY A 129 10.34 -2.73 -34.45
CA GLY A 129 9.29 -3.74 -34.63
C GLY A 129 8.78 -4.38 -33.36
N ALA A 130 9.15 -3.86 -32.16
CA ALA A 130 8.60 -4.34 -30.90
C ALA A 130 7.11 -3.97 -30.76
N THR A 131 6.34 -4.85 -30.18
CA THR A 131 4.96 -4.58 -29.80
C THR A 131 4.91 -3.62 -28.61
N LYS A 132 3.74 -2.98 -28.40
CA LYS A 132 3.55 -2.10 -27.24
C LYS A 132 3.86 -2.79 -25.91
N ALA A 133 3.43 -4.04 -25.73
CA ALA A 133 3.68 -4.80 -24.52
C ALA A 133 5.19 -5.11 -24.32
N GLU A 134 5.88 -5.49 -25.37
CA GLU A 134 7.34 -5.71 -25.32
C GLU A 134 8.10 -4.43 -25.01
N THR A 135 7.70 -3.30 -25.58
CA THR A 135 8.28 -1.99 -25.27
C THR A 135 8.10 -1.63 -23.81
N ILE A 136 6.92 -1.85 -23.24
CA ILE A 136 6.65 -1.59 -21.82
C ILE A 136 7.54 -2.47 -20.94
N TYR A 137 7.59 -3.77 -21.20
CA TYR A 137 8.32 -4.72 -20.36
C TYR A 137 9.85 -4.60 -20.49
N ASN A 138 10.36 -4.44 -21.70
CA ASN A 138 11.81 -4.49 -21.97
C ASN A 138 12.50 -3.10 -21.95
N VAL A 139 11.74 -2.02 -22.10
CA VAL A 139 12.32 -0.67 -22.22
C VAL A 139 11.78 0.25 -21.13
N VAL A 140 10.45 0.41 -21.02
CA VAL A 140 9.85 1.40 -20.12
C VAL A 140 10.03 1.01 -18.66
N LEU A 141 9.66 -0.22 -18.28
CA LEU A 141 9.77 -0.67 -16.91
C LEU A 141 11.22 -0.69 -16.40
N PRO A 142 12.19 -1.25 -17.12
CA PRO A 142 13.59 -1.18 -16.69
C PRO A 142 14.11 0.24 -16.54
N ALA A 143 13.74 1.15 -17.45
CA ALA A 143 14.12 2.56 -17.35
C ALA A 143 13.46 3.27 -16.16
N ALA A 144 12.25 2.85 -15.76
CA ALA A 144 11.51 3.40 -14.64
C ALA A 144 11.92 2.83 -13.26
N ILE A 145 12.64 1.68 -13.20
CA ILE A 145 12.98 1.00 -11.94
C ILE A 145 13.55 1.95 -10.88
N PRO A 146 14.54 2.82 -11.15
CA PRO A 146 15.10 3.68 -10.10
C PRO A 146 14.05 4.59 -9.46
N GLY A 147 13.14 5.14 -10.26
CA GLY A 147 12.06 5.98 -9.76
C GLY A 147 10.97 5.17 -9.05
N LEU A 148 10.63 3.96 -9.55
CA LEU A 148 9.68 3.07 -8.89
C LEU A 148 10.18 2.62 -7.51
N VAL A 149 11.47 2.31 -7.39
CA VAL A 149 12.09 2.02 -6.09
C VAL A 149 11.97 3.22 -5.16
N GLY A 150 12.21 4.44 -5.67
CA GLY A 150 12.01 5.68 -4.91
C GLY A 150 10.57 5.85 -4.42
N ALA A 151 9.58 5.61 -5.27
CA ALA A 151 8.16 5.66 -4.91
C ALA A 151 7.81 4.64 -3.82
N VAL A 152 8.31 3.41 -3.93
CA VAL A 152 8.11 2.36 -2.93
C VAL A 152 8.78 2.72 -1.60
N LEU A 153 10.01 3.25 -1.61
CA LEU A 153 10.71 3.70 -0.40
C LEU A 153 9.96 4.82 0.31
N LEU A 154 9.41 5.78 -0.42
CA LEU A 154 8.56 6.83 0.13
C LEU A 154 7.28 6.26 0.76
N ALA A 155 6.66 5.28 0.12
CA ALA A 155 5.48 4.59 0.66
C ALA A 155 5.80 3.80 1.94
N VAL A 156 6.94 3.11 1.98
CA VAL A 156 7.44 2.42 3.19
C VAL A 156 7.67 3.42 4.32
N SER A 157 8.31 4.54 4.03
CA SER A 157 8.55 5.62 5.01
C SER A 157 7.23 6.14 5.58
N ARG A 158 6.21 6.34 4.72
CA ARG A 158 4.86 6.75 5.13
C ARG A 158 4.19 5.67 6.00
N ALA A 159 4.28 4.39 5.61
CA ALA A 159 3.72 3.28 6.37
C ALA A 159 4.31 3.17 7.79
N ILE A 160 5.63 3.30 7.92
CA ILE A 160 6.32 3.26 9.22
C ILE A 160 5.96 4.47 10.08
N GLY A 161 5.72 5.63 9.48
CA GLY A 161 5.32 6.85 10.17
C GLY A 161 3.84 6.91 10.58
N GLU A 162 3.03 5.93 10.17
CA GLU A 162 1.60 5.93 10.43
C GLU A 162 1.28 5.40 11.84
N THR A 163 0.87 6.30 12.72
CA THR A 163 0.57 5.96 14.11
C THR A 163 -0.92 5.89 14.41
N MET A 164 -1.75 6.67 13.71
CA MET A 164 -3.17 6.79 14.03
C MET A 164 -3.96 5.53 13.69
N ILE A 165 -3.75 4.95 12.52
CA ILE A 165 -4.42 3.69 12.14
C ILE A 165 -3.99 2.56 13.07
N VAL A 166 -2.69 2.49 13.39
CA VAL A 166 -2.15 1.46 14.28
C VAL A 166 -2.78 1.56 15.67
N VAL A 167 -2.87 2.77 16.25
CA VAL A 167 -3.46 2.98 17.57
C VAL A 167 -4.96 2.67 17.56
N MET A 168 -5.71 3.09 16.54
CA MET A 168 -7.16 2.94 16.49
C MET A 168 -7.62 1.52 16.12
N ALA A 169 -6.90 0.85 15.24
CA ALA A 169 -7.30 -0.45 14.70
C ALA A 169 -6.61 -1.64 15.36
N ALA A 170 -5.41 -1.46 15.90
CA ALA A 170 -4.65 -2.52 16.58
C ALA A 170 -4.60 -2.36 18.11
N GLY A 171 -5.21 -1.29 18.65
CA GLY A 171 -5.34 -1.06 20.11
C GLY A 171 -4.13 -0.39 20.76
N LEU A 172 -4.26 -0.09 22.07
CA LEU A 172 -3.32 0.71 22.86
C LEU A 172 -2.36 -0.12 23.71
N SER A 173 -2.65 -1.40 23.98
CA SER A 173 -1.82 -2.27 24.79
C SER A 173 -0.94 -3.17 23.92
N ALA A 174 0.36 -3.24 24.24
CA ALA A 174 1.30 -4.02 23.44
C ALA A 174 1.50 -5.41 24.03
N SER A 175 1.03 -6.45 23.36
CA SER A 175 1.39 -7.84 23.62
C SER A 175 2.38 -8.37 22.56
N LEU A 176 3.32 -9.23 22.96
CA LEU A 176 4.26 -9.85 22.04
C LEU A 176 3.59 -11.06 21.40
N THR A 177 3.02 -10.86 20.23
CA THR A 177 2.62 -11.97 19.36
C THR A 177 3.15 -11.74 17.95
N VAL A 178 3.60 -12.80 17.32
CA VAL A 178 4.01 -12.80 15.91
C VAL A 178 2.84 -13.30 15.03
N ASN A 179 1.77 -13.74 15.67
CA ASN A 179 0.57 -14.19 14.97
C ASN A 179 -0.26 -12.98 14.50
N PRO A 180 -0.41 -12.74 13.19
CA PRO A 180 -1.14 -11.58 12.66
C PRO A 180 -2.65 -11.62 12.92
N LEU A 181 -3.18 -12.76 13.40
CA LEU A 181 -4.61 -12.98 13.66
C LEU A 181 -4.99 -12.69 15.11
N GLU A 182 -4.03 -12.69 16.04
CA GLU A 182 -4.27 -12.38 17.44
C GLU A 182 -4.31 -10.88 17.67
N SER A 183 -4.96 -10.49 18.76
CA SER A 183 -4.92 -9.11 19.23
C SER A 183 -3.49 -8.76 19.63
N VAL A 184 -2.97 -7.71 19.06
CA VAL A 184 -1.61 -7.19 19.31
C VAL A 184 -1.62 -6.23 20.50
N THR A 185 -2.73 -6.23 21.25
CA THR A 185 -3.02 -5.36 22.41
C THR A 185 -2.76 -6.08 23.72
#